data_6ee3c22a986681eb048b6cf2d35924dd
#
_entry.id   6ee3c22a986681eb048b6cf2d35924dd
#
_cell.length_a   1.000
_cell.length_b   1.000
_cell.length_c   1.000
_cell.angle_alpha   90.00
_cell.angle_beta   90.00
_cell.angle_gamma   90.00
#
_symmetry.space_group_name_H-M   'P 1'
#
loop_
_entity.id
_entity.type
_entity.pdbx_description
1 polymer ?
#
loop_
_entity_poly.entity_id
_entity_poly.type
_entity_poly.pdbx_seq_one_letter_code
_entity_poly.pdbx_strand_id
1 'polypeptide(L)'
;SIPPTYTSTATLFLTVKDVNSTLAERSQFSLARVNSYTDLVRSSEVLEPVISDLGLELTVQELRSQVSATNPNSTVNINIAAEASSAPEAARIANAVADSLSRLVSRVEDFGTFSVSLERLIPALPPAAPSAPQKTVILGLGFIGGLAAGAALALLLARFDHRMREPGDVRRVTGLPVLATVPRGHRRPQRDGAAPDATVDAAFAEALARITQANGGAVPRILLLAPAGATANHASVLLGVIGAIATTGRRALGVDAGAATDDDAALAQFAGTEGLAELFNESTTLAEVTRSLEGSEALFVSAGVAATTEVAAEKTLRSVLTRFISRADVVVTQVTSENRLLNIPLIAPYAEVAVVVVRYNHSSEAE
;
A
#
# COMPACT_ATOMS: atom_id res chain seq x y z
N SER A 1 -19.56 14.52 -19.22
CA SER A 1 -20.71 14.15 -18.36
C SER A 1 -21.80 13.54 -19.24
N ILE A 2 -22.36 12.42 -18.85
CA ILE A 2 -23.50 11.80 -19.55
C ILE A 2 -24.73 12.65 -19.21
N PRO A 3 -25.51 13.13 -20.20
CA PRO A 3 -26.70 13.91 -19.92
C PRO A 3 -27.75 13.07 -19.16
N PRO A 4 -28.54 13.67 -18.28
CA PRO A 4 -29.57 12.95 -17.55
C PRO A 4 -30.71 12.57 -18.49
N THR A 5 -31.26 11.36 -18.33
CA THR A 5 -32.43 10.86 -19.03
C THR A 5 -33.58 10.66 -18.05
N TYR A 6 -34.76 11.07 -18.45
CA TYR A 6 -35.99 10.96 -17.65
C TYR A 6 -36.95 10.00 -18.31
N THR A 7 -37.53 9.08 -17.56
CA THR A 7 -38.49 8.09 -18.05
C THR A 7 -39.84 8.34 -17.39
N SER A 8 -40.89 8.46 -18.20
CA SER A 8 -42.25 8.58 -17.71
C SER A 8 -43.15 7.53 -18.33
N THR A 9 -44.14 7.01 -17.57
CA THR A 9 -44.96 5.88 -17.98
C THR A 9 -46.42 6.23 -17.92
N ALA A 10 -47.15 6.00 -19.00
CA ALA A 10 -48.62 6.03 -19.08
C ALA A 10 -49.14 4.59 -19.08
N THR A 11 -50.26 4.33 -18.45
CA THR A 11 -50.93 3.01 -18.45
C THR A 11 -52.28 3.08 -19.15
N LEU A 12 -52.42 2.27 -20.18
CA LEU A 12 -53.67 2.05 -20.89
C LEU A 12 -54.33 0.75 -20.38
N PHE A 13 -55.65 0.76 -20.36
CA PHE A 13 -56.51 -0.41 -20.04
C PHE A 13 -57.28 -0.81 -21.30
N LEU A 14 -57.19 -2.09 -21.64
CA LEU A 14 -57.89 -2.64 -22.80
C LEU A 14 -59.34 -3.01 -22.41
N THR A 15 -60.30 -2.41 -23.07
CA THR A 15 -61.74 -2.69 -22.93
C THR A 15 -62.31 -3.23 -24.23
N VAL A 16 -63.05 -4.35 -24.13
CA VAL A 16 -63.76 -4.94 -25.27
C VAL A 16 -65.27 -4.81 -25.05
N LYS A 17 -65.93 -4.18 -25.97
CA LYS A 17 -67.38 -4.11 -26.05
C LYS A 17 -67.84 -5.06 -27.15
N ASP A 18 -68.59 -6.09 -26.75
CA ASP A 18 -69.24 -7.04 -27.65
C ASP A 18 -70.62 -7.41 -27.08
N VAL A 19 -71.65 -7.14 -27.82
CA VAL A 19 -73.03 -7.35 -27.36
C VAL A 19 -73.43 -8.84 -27.27
N ASN A 20 -72.69 -9.68 -28.01
CA ASN A 20 -73.06 -11.11 -28.16
C ASN A 20 -72.16 -12.07 -27.33
N SER A 21 -71.06 -11.55 -26.71
CA SER A 21 -70.13 -12.43 -25.97
C SER A 21 -70.26 -12.34 -24.46
N THR A 22 -69.90 -13.44 -23.80
CA THR A 22 -69.89 -13.53 -22.34
C THR A 22 -68.64 -12.73 -21.77
N LEU A 23 -68.72 -12.43 -20.48
CA LEU A 23 -67.62 -11.75 -19.81
C LEU A 23 -66.28 -12.54 -19.87
N ALA A 24 -66.33 -13.87 -19.79
CA ALA A 24 -65.21 -14.78 -19.86
C ALA A 24 -64.55 -14.73 -21.25
N GLU A 25 -65.31 -14.77 -22.33
CA GLU A 25 -64.78 -14.69 -23.70
C GLU A 25 -64.13 -13.35 -23.99
N ARG A 26 -64.74 -12.25 -23.51
CA ARG A 26 -64.12 -10.90 -23.63
C ARG A 26 -62.81 -10.81 -22.88
N SER A 27 -62.72 -11.41 -21.68
CA SER A 27 -61.46 -11.42 -20.90
C SER A 27 -60.37 -12.24 -21.60
N GLN A 28 -60.72 -13.43 -22.13
CA GLN A 28 -59.73 -14.25 -22.87
C GLN A 28 -59.25 -13.55 -24.15
N PHE A 29 -60.18 -12.92 -24.89
CA PHE A 29 -59.84 -12.14 -26.08
C PHE A 29 -58.87 -10.99 -25.75
N SER A 30 -59.18 -10.25 -24.68
CA SER A 30 -58.31 -9.13 -24.23
C SER A 30 -56.91 -9.61 -23.87
N LEU A 31 -56.78 -10.69 -23.13
CA LEU A 31 -55.47 -11.28 -22.75
C LEU A 31 -54.68 -11.80 -23.97
N ALA A 32 -55.40 -12.39 -24.97
CA ALA A 32 -54.73 -12.88 -26.18
C ALA A 32 -54.21 -11.76 -27.08
N ARG A 33 -54.90 -10.60 -27.13
CA ARG A 33 -54.58 -9.48 -28.04
C ARG A 33 -53.68 -8.40 -27.45
N VAL A 34 -53.63 -8.25 -26.12
CA VAL A 34 -52.86 -7.17 -25.48
C VAL A 34 -51.39 -7.10 -25.90
N ASN A 35 -50.76 -8.24 -26.11
CA ASN A 35 -49.36 -8.30 -26.56
C ASN A 35 -49.20 -7.76 -27.98
N SER A 36 -50.17 -8.00 -28.88
CA SER A 36 -50.15 -7.46 -30.25
C SER A 36 -50.23 -5.94 -30.25
N TYR A 37 -50.95 -5.35 -29.32
CA TYR A 37 -51.05 -3.88 -29.22
C TYR A 37 -49.77 -3.25 -28.62
N THR A 38 -49.02 -3.99 -27.76
CA THR A 38 -47.72 -3.51 -27.30
C THR A 38 -46.70 -3.38 -28.44
N ASP A 39 -46.77 -4.27 -29.44
CA ASP A 39 -45.90 -4.20 -30.60
C ASP A 39 -46.21 -3.02 -31.51
N LEU A 40 -47.52 -2.64 -31.61
CA LEU A 40 -47.98 -1.52 -32.38
C LEU A 40 -47.47 -0.16 -31.84
N VAL A 41 -47.18 -0.03 -30.58
CA VAL A 41 -46.68 1.21 -29.96
C VAL A 41 -45.50 1.78 -30.72
N ARG A 42 -44.62 0.92 -31.25
CA ARG A 42 -43.39 1.31 -31.97
C ARG A 42 -43.57 1.39 -33.47
N SER A 43 -44.80 1.29 -33.97
CA SER A 43 -45.10 1.41 -35.41
C SER A 43 -45.08 2.86 -35.86
N SER A 44 -44.82 3.08 -37.17
CA SER A 44 -44.85 4.42 -37.77
C SER A 44 -46.20 5.08 -37.65
N GLU A 45 -47.29 4.28 -37.75
CA GLU A 45 -48.69 4.74 -37.68
C GLU A 45 -49.04 5.35 -36.30
N VAL A 46 -48.32 4.94 -35.23
CA VAL A 46 -48.47 5.50 -33.89
C VAL A 46 -47.52 6.68 -33.68
N LEU A 47 -46.28 6.58 -34.16
CA LEU A 47 -45.22 7.54 -33.80
C LEU A 47 -45.23 8.80 -34.71
N GLU A 48 -45.54 8.70 -35.99
CA GLU A 48 -45.61 9.88 -36.90
C GLU A 48 -46.58 10.95 -36.42
N PRO A 49 -47.82 10.63 -36.03
CA PRO A 49 -48.72 11.62 -35.47
C PRO A 49 -48.20 12.28 -34.20
N VAL A 50 -47.49 11.54 -33.35
CA VAL A 50 -46.90 12.09 -32.11
C VAL A 50 -45.79 13.09 -32.38
N ILE A 51 -44.95 12.82 -33.39
CA ILE A 51 -43.89 13.75 -33.79
C ILE A 51 -44.52 15.07 -34.30
N SER A 52 -45.54 14.94 -35.15
CA SER A 52 -46.24 16.09 -35.69
C SER A 52 -47.01 16.88 -34.64
N ASP A 53 -47.81 16.20 -33.78
CA ASP A 53 -48.67 16.82 -32.75
C ASP A 53 -47.82 17.55 -31.67
N LEU A 54 -46.65 17.03 -31.33
CA LEU A 54 -45.77 17.62 -30.34
C LEU A 54 -44.68 18.53 -30.92
N GLY A 55 -44.52 18.61 -32.27
CA GLY A 55 -43.50 19.37 -32.95
C GLY A 55 -42.08 18.94 -32.60
N LEU A 56 -41.86 17.62 -32.51
CA LEU A 56 -40.53 17.08 -32.13
C LEU A 56 -39.58 17.16 -33.30
N GLU A 57 -38.34 17.58 -33.06
CA GLU A 57 -37.24 17.51 -34.02
C GLU A 57 -36.58 16.14 -34.04
N LEU A 58 -37.40 15.07 -34.09
CA LEU A 58 -36.95 13.69 -34.05
C LEU A 58 -37.48 12.92 -35.26
N THR A 59 -36.68 12.01 -35.76
CA THR A 59 -37.14 11.02 -36.73
C THR A 59 -37.96 9.93 -36.05
N VAL A 60 -38.79 9.22 -36.79
CA VAL A 60 -39.55 8.07 -36.29
C VAL A 60 -38.62 7.02 -35.65
N GLN A 61 -37.44 6.85 -36.23
CA GLN A 61 -36.46 5.88 -35.73
C GLN A 61 -35.86 6.29 -34.35
N GLU A 62 -35.62 7.55 -34.16
CA GLU A 62 -35.14 8.13 -32.91
C GLU A 62 -36.23 8.01 -31.83
N LEU A 63 -37.46 8.42 -32.10
CA LEU A 63 -38.56 8.29 -31.15
C LEU A 63 -38.86 6.83 -30.82
N ARG A 64 -38.74 5.92 -31.82
CA ARG A 64 -38.88 4.46 -31.58
C ARG A 64 -37.85 3.93 -30.60
N SER A 65 -36.65 4.47 -30.55
CA SER A 65 -35.62 4.06 -29.56
C SER A 65 -35.89 4.60 -28.16
N GLN A 66 -36.65 5.70 -28.06
CA GLN A 66 -36.99 6.36 -26.81
C GLN A 66 -38.31 5.88 -26.21
N VAL A 67 -39.11 5.08 -26.96
CA VAL A 67 -40.41 4.58 -26.51
C VAL A 67 -40.39 3.07 -26.37
N SER A 68 -40.93 2.59 -25.26
CA SER A 68 -41.11 1.18 -25.01
C SER A 68 -42.53 0.89 -24.48
N ALA A 69 -43.04 -0.29 -24.77
CA ALA A 69 -44.31 -0.75 -24.24
C ALA A 69 -44.13 -2.12 -23.60
N THR A 70 -44.82 -2.32 -22.49
CA THR A 70 -44.81 -3.59 -21.76
C THR A 70 -46.21 -3.93 -21.28
N ASN A 71 -46.57 -5.20 -21.32
CA ASN A 71 -47.75 -5.71 -20.65
C ASN A 71 -47.33 -6.36 -19.33
N PRO A 72 -47.79 -5.88 -18.16
CA PRO A 72 -47.58 -6.59 -16.90
C PRO A 72 -48.24 -7.96 -16.92
N ASN A 73 -47.54 -8.97 -16.45
CA ASN A 73 -47.93 -10.38 -16.56
C ASN A 73 -49.41 -10.63 -16.27
N SER A 74 -50.10 -11.27 -17.25
CA SER A 74 -51.48 -11.68 -17.19
C SER A 74 -52.51 -10.57 -16.89
N THR A 75 -52.21 -9.34 -17.29
CA THR A 75 -53.12 -8.20 -17.20
C THR A 75 -53.54 -7.72 -18.57
N VAL A 76 -54.62 -6.94 -18.63
CA VAL A 76 -55.05 -6.22 -19.85
C VAL A 76 -54.49 -4.80 -19.93
N ASN A 77 -53.51 -4.49 -19.12
CA ASN A 77 -52.87 -3.16 -19.11
C ASN A 77 -51.71 -3.13 -20.08
N ILE A 78 -51.49 -1.97 -20.68
CA ILE A 78 -50.30 -1.65 -21.49
C ILE A 78 -49.62 -0.46 -20.84
N ASN A 79 -48.40 -0.67 -20.38
CA ASN A 79 -47.53 0.38 -19.88
C ASN A 79 -46.69 0.93 -21.03
N ILE A 80 -46.85 2.21 -21.34
CA ILE A 80 -46.06 2.92 -22.36
C ILE A 80 -45.10 3.84 -21.65
N ALA A 81 -43.80 3.54 -21.77
CA ALA A 81 -42.73 4.36 -21.21
C ALA A 81 -42.05 5.16 -22.33
N ALA A 82 -41.78 6.43 -22.06
CA ALA A 82 -41.02 7.29 -22.94
C ALA A 82 -39.86 7.88 -22.19
N GLU A 83 -38.71 7.96 -22.87
CA GLU A 83 -37.47 8.57 -22.39
C GLU A 83 -37.21 9.89 -23.10
N ALA A 84 -36.80 10.92 -22.34
CA ALA A 84 -36.44 12.21 -22.90
C ALA A 84 -35.38 12.92 -22.04
N SER A 85 -34.84 14.02 -22.57
CA SER A 85 -33.86 14.86 -21.89
C SER A 85 -34.44 15.66 -20.70
N SER A 86 -35.78 15.82 -20.68
CA SER A 86 -36.47 16.50 -19.58
C SER A 86 -37.68 15.70 -19.07
N ALA A 87 -37.98 15.85 -17.79
CA ALA A 87 -39.10 15.15 -17.14
C ALA A 87 -40.48 15.52 -17.75
N PRO A 88 -40.79 16.81 -18.05
CA PRO A 88 -42.04 17.19 -18.71
C PRO A 88 -42.17 16.62 -20.12
N GLU A 89 -41.09 16.57 -20.88
CA GLU A 89 -41.07 16.06 -22.26
C GLU A 89 -41.32 14.54 -22.28
N ALA A 90 -40.67 13.76 -21.40
CA ALA A 90 -40.92 12.33 -21.25
C ALA A 90 -42.40 12.03 -20.96
N ALA A 91 -43.03 12.80 -20.06
CA ALA A 91 -44.45 12.66 -19.74
C ALA A 91 -45.36 13.05 -20.94
N ARG A 92 -45.02 14.11 -21.66
CA ARG A 92 -45.79 14.54 -22.87
C ARG A 92 -45.72 13.47 -23.96
N ILE A 93 -44.52 12.93 -24.23
CA ILE A 93 -44.33 11.89 -25.26
C ILE A 93 -45.12 10.62 -24.86
N ALA A 94 -44.96 10.12 -23.61
CA ALA A 94 -45.67 8.91 -23.15
C ALA A 94 -47.18 9.06 -23.27
N ASN A 95 -47.74 10.21 -22.89
CA ASN A 95 -49.18 10.48 -23.03
C ASN A 95 -49.62 10.58 -24.47
N ALA A 96 -48.89 11.28 -25.35
CA ALA A 96 -49.20 11.44 -26.76
C ALA A 96 -49.14 10.08 -27.49
N VAL A 97 -48.17 9.23 -27.18
CA VAL A 97 -48.08 7.87 -27.73
C VAL A 97 -49.28 7.01 -27.27
N ALA A 98 -49.69 7.10 -25.99
CA ALA A 98 -50.85 6.46 -25.50
C ALA A 98 -52.14 6.88 -26.23
N ASP A 99 -52.31 8.18 -26.43
CA ASP A 99 -53.47 8.71 -27.17
C ASP A 99 -53.47 8.33 -28.66
N SER A 100 -52.27 8.31 -29.26
CA SER A 100 -52.11 7.89 -30.67
C SER A 100 -52.46 6.41 -30.87
N LEU A 101 -51.96 5.54 -29.95
CA LEU A 101 -52.29 4.13 -29.98
C LEU A 101 -53.77 3.89 -29.76
N SER A 102 -54.41 4.60 -28.79
CA SER A 102 -55.84 4.51 -28.55
C SER A 102 -56.65 4.86 -29.79
N ARG A 103 -56.30 5.95 -30.47
CA ARG A 103 -56.93 6.37 -31.72
C ARG A 103 -56.75 5.33 -32.84
N LEU A 104 -55.56 4.74 -32.98
CA LEU A 104 -55.31 3.71 -33.98
C LEU A 104 -56.14 2.46 -33.76
N VAL A 105 -56.11 1.91 -32.50
CA VAL A 105 -56.84 0.71 -32.14
C VAL A 105 -58.36 0.90 -32.32
N SER A 106 -58.90 2.02 -31.85
CA SER A 106 -60.35 2.31 -32.04
C SER A 106 -60.75 2.43 -33.50
N ARG A 107 -59.86 2.90 -34.38
CA ARG A 107 -60.11 2.98 -35.83
C ARG A 107 -60.08 1.62 -36.52
N VAL A 108 -59.13 0.75 -36.10
CA VAL A 108 -58.90 -0.54 -36.77
C VAL A 108 -59.85 -1.62 -36.25
N GLU A 109 -60.28 -1.53 -34.98
CA GLU A 109 -61.08 -2.59 -34.30
C GLU A 109 -62.52 -2.17 -34.03
N ASP A 110 -63.08 -1.15 -34.77
CA ASP A 110 -64.48 -0.77 -34.68
C ASP A 110 -65.27 -1.40 -35.83
N PHE A 111 -66.01 -2.43 -35.49
CA PHE A 111 -66.89 -3.19 -36.42
C PHE A 111 -68.35 -3.07 -36.02
N GLY A 112 -68.80 -1.99 -35.40
CA GLY A 112 -70.16 -1.72 -35.00
C GLY A 112 -70.62 -2.46 -33.72
N THR A 113 -70.97 -3.73 -33.83
CA THR A 113 -71.40 -4.55 -32.67
C THR A 113 -70.21 -5.04 -31.79
N PHE A 114 -69.04 -5.00 -32.34
CA PHE A 114 -67.79 -5.33 -31.69
C PHE A 114 -66.84 -4.14 -31.77
N SER A 115 -66.33 -3.70 -30.61
CA SER A 115 -65.31 -2.65 -30.58
C SER A 115 -64.30 -2.88 -29.48
N VAL A 116 -63.04 -2.58 -29.78
CA VAL A 116 -61.93 -2.55 -28.84
C VAL A 116 -61.54 -1.13 -28.57
N SER A 117 -61.42 -0.74 -27.33
CA SER A 117 -60.93 0.59 -26.94
C SER A 117 -59.80 0.49 -25.90
N LEU A 118 -58.87 1.39 -26.02
CA LEU A 118 -57.83 1.57 -25.03
C LEU A 118 -58.13 2.87 -24.25
N GLU A 119 -58.38 2.71 -22.97
CA GLU A 119 -58.68 3.83 -22.08
C GLU A 119 -57.45 4.12 -21.23
N ARG A 120 -57.06 5.42 -21.10
CA ARG A 120 -55.94 5.80 -20.26
C ARG A 120 -56.33 5.72 -18.79
N LEU A 121 -55.78 4.71 -18.10
CA LEU A 121 -56.05 4.47 -16.69
C LEU A 121 -55.17 5.40 -15.81
N ILE A 122 -53.91 5.51 -16.14
CA ILE A 122 -52.95 6.34 -15.41
C ILE A 122 -52.19 7.21 -16.42
N PRO A 123 -52.31 8.56 -16.33
CA PRO A 123 -51.51 9.44 -17.14
C PRO A 123 -50.05 9.45 -16.73
N ALA A 124 -49.13 9.61 -17.67
CA ALA A 124 -47.72 9.82 -17.39
C ALA A 124 -47.55 11.17 -16.72
N LEU A 125 -46.84 11.18 -15.59
CA LEU A 125 -46.45 12.39 -14.86
C LEU A 125 -44.96 12.61 -14.97
N PRO A 126 -44.51 13.88 -14.93
CA PRO A 126 -43.07 14.19 -14.92
C PRO A 126 -42.39 13.54 -13.71
N PRO A 127 -41.34 12.71 -13.91
CA PRO A 127 -40.65 12.09 -12.81
C PRO A 127 -39.83 13.10 -12.01
N ALA A 128 -39.73 12.90 -10.68
CA ALA A 128 -39.03 13.80 -9.78
C ALA A 128 -37.48 13.70 -9.90
N ALA A 129 -36.97 12.62 -10.47
CA ALA A 129 -35.54 12.37 -10.61
C ALA A 129 -35.21 11.70 -11.95
N PRO A 130 -34.00 11.88 -12.48
CA PRO A 130 -33.56 11.20 -13.70
C PRO A 130 -33.45 9.69 -13.47
N SER A 131 -33.83 8.90 -14.47
CA SER A 131 -33.72 7.45 -14.49
C SER A 131 -32.32 6.95 -14.80
N ALA A 132 -31.54 7.75 -15.56
CA ALA A 132 -30.13 7.47 -15.89
C ALA A 132 -29.29 8.76 -15.87
N PRO A 133 -27.98 8.67 -15.60
CA PRO A 133 -27.26 7.54 -15.07
C PRO A 133 -27.52 7.30 -13.58
N GLN A 134 -27.55 6.05 -13.17
CA GLN A 134 -27.74 5.65 -11.76
C GLN A 134 -26.45 5.89 -10.96
N LYS A 135 -26.31 7.08 -10.41
CA LYS A 135 -25.11 7.53 -9.66
C LYS A 135 -24.71 6.58 -8.53
N THR A 136 -25.67 6.03 -7.81
CA THR A 136 -25.44 5.07 -6.72
C THR A 136 -24.77 3.78 -7.19
N VAL A 137 -25.17 3.26 -8.33
CA VAL A 137 -24.59 2.03 -8.91
C VAL A 137 -23.16 2.30 -9.38
N ILE A 138 -22.94 3.44 -10.06
CA ILE A 138 -21.61 3.83 -10.55
C ILE A 138 -20.64 4.05 -9.38
N LEU A 139 -21.07 4.74 -8.33
CA LEU A 139 -20.26 4.95 -7.13
C LEU A 139 -19.99 3.64 -6.39
N GLY A 140 -20.97 2.75 -6.29
CA GLY A 140 -20.79 1.43 -5.69
C GLY A 140 -19.75 0.58 -6.43
N LEU A 141 -19.86 0.51 -7.76
CA LEU A 141 -18.88 -0.21 -8.60
C LEU A 141 -17.49 0.42 -8.53
N GLY A 142 -17.41 1.75 -8.53
CA GLY A 142 -16.15 2.48 -8.38
C GLY A 142 -15.46 2.20 -7.03
N PHE A 143 -16.25 2.13 -5.95
CA PHE A 143 -15.73 1.81 -4.61
C PHE A 143 -15.20 0.38 -4.52
N ILE A 144 -15.96 -0.60 -5.02
CA ILE A 144 -15.53 -2.01 -5.03
C ILE A 144 -14.29 -2.19 -5.90
N GLY A 145 -14.29 -1.59 -7.10
CA GLY A 145 -13.14 -1.64 -8.01
C GLY A 145 -11.90 -0.97 -7.42
N GLY A 146 -12.07 0.17 -6.77
CA GLY A 146 -10.98 0.87 -6.07
C GLY A 146 -10.39 0.06 -4.91
N LEU A 147 -11.24 -0.59 -4.10
CA LEU A 147 -10.80 -1.48 -3.03
C LEU A 147 -10.00 -2.68 -3.56
N ALA A 148 -10.50 -3.33 -4.60
CA ALA A 148 -9.82 -4.47 -5.21
C ALA A 148 -8.47 -4.08 -5.81
N ALA A 149 -8.41 -2.96 -6.54
CA ALA A 149 -7.17 -2.45 -7.10
C ALA A 149 -6.17 -2.02 -6.01
N GLY A 150 -6.65 -1.36 -4.95
CA GLY A 150 -5.82 -0.98 -3.79
C GLY A 150 -5.24 -2.18 -3.06
N ALA A 151 -6.05 -3.22 -2.83
CA ALA A 151 -5.58 -4.46 -2.21
C ALA A 151 -4.55 -5.19 -3.09
N ALA A 152 -4.79 -5.27 -4.40
CA ALA A 152 -3.84 -5.87 -5.33
C ALA A 152 -2.50 -5.10 -5.35
N LEU A 153 -2.54 -3.77 -5.37
CA LEU A 153 -1.35 -2.93 -5.32
C LEU A 153 -0.60 -3.08 -4.00
N ALA A 154 -1.31 -3.14 -2.86
CA ALA A 154 -0.71 -3.35 -1.55
C ALA A 154 -0.01 -4.71 -1.46
N LEU A 155 -0.63 -5.79 -1.98
CA LEU A 155 -0.01 -7.11 -2.05
C LEU A 155 1.21 -7.13 -2.96
N LEU A 156 1.14 -6.42 -4.09
CA LEU A 156 2.27 -6.29 -5.01
C LEU A 156 3.45 -5.58 -4.33
N LEU A 157 3.20 -4.45 -3.68
CA LEU A 157 4.24 -3.70 -2.95
C LEU A 157 4.82 -4.52 -1.80
N ALA A 158 3.98 -5.26 -1.06
CA ALA A 158 4.45 -6.16 0.01
C ALA A 158 5.32 -7.30 -0.52
N ARG A 159 5.10 -7.75 -1.75
CA ARG A 159 5.91 -8.81 -2.39
C ARG A 159 7.31 -8.34 -2.73
N PHE A 160 7.51 -7.04 -2.98
CA PHE A 160 8.81 -6.43 -3.30
C PHE A 160 9.50 -5.82 -2.08
N ASP A 161 8.87 -5.84 -0.90
CA ASP A 161 9.49 -5.33 0.33
C ASP A 161 10.32 -6.45 1.00
N HIS A 162 11.63 -6.44 0.72
CA HIS A 162 12.61 -7.41 1.25
C HIS A 162 13.35 -6.87 2.49
N ARG A 163 12.78 -5.92 3.22
CA ARG A 163 13.41 -5.36 4.41
C ARG A 163 13.29 -6.32 5.59
N MET A 164 14.39 -6.49 6.30
CA MET A 164 14.42 -7.29 7.52
C MET A 164 13.67 -6.55 8.64
N ARG A 165 12.54 -7.10 9.07
CA ARG A 165 11.67 -6.50 10.09
C ARG A 165 11.60 -7.29 11.39
N GLU A 166 12.03 -8.53 11.36
CA GLU A 166 12.03 -9.41 12.53
C GLU A 166 13.37 -10.12 12.69
N PRO A 167 13.77 -10.44 13.94
CA PRO A 167 14.97 -11.25 14.17
C PRO A 167 14.94 -12.59 13.43
N GLY A 168 13.74 -13.12 13.17
CA GLY A 168 13.53 -14.35 12.40
C GLY A 168 13.94 -14.22 10.94
N ASP A 169 13.83 -13.05 10.34
CA ASP A 169 14.22 -12.80 8.94
C ASP A 169 15.74 -12.90 8.80
N VAL A 170 16.49 -12.30 9.72
CA VAL A 170 17.96 -12.39 9.75
C VAL A 170 18.40 -13.86 9.81
N ARG A 171 17.81 -14.64 10.70
CA ARG A 171 18.16 -16.06 10.82
C ARG A 171 17.81 -16.86 9.56
N ARG A 172 16.69 -16.52 8.91
CA ARG A 172 16.23 -17.21 7.69
C ARG A 172 17.18 -16.94 6.51
N VAL A 173 17.62 -15.68 6.38
CA VAL A 173 18.48 -15.25 5.25
C VAL A 173 19.93 -15.66 5.47
N THR A 174 20.48 -15.41 6.66
CA THR A 174 21.90 -15.64 6.93
C THR A 174 22.23 -17.04 7.42
N GLY A 175 21.25 -17.76 7.96
CA GLY A 175 21.47 -19.03 8.68
C GLY A 175 22.15 -18.86 10.04
N LEU A 176 22.51 -17.63 10.43
CA LEU A 176 23.24 -17.35 11.66
C LEU A 176 22.29 -17.12 12.84
N PRO A 177 22.69 -17.46 14.07
CA PRO A 177 21.90 -17.17 15.25
C PRO A 177 21.89 -15.66 15.55
N VAL A 178 20.73 -15.11 15.89
CA VAL A 178 20.64 -13.75 16.41
C VAL A 178 21.11 -13.73 17.86
N LEU A 179 22.17 -12.97 18.11
CA LEU A 179 22.80 -12.90 19.44
C LEU A 179 22.00 -12.02 20.41
N ALA A 180 21.58 -10.85 19.96
CA ALA A 180 20.73 -9.95 20.73
C ALA A 180 20.02 -8.97 19.81
N THR A 181 18.92 -8.38 20.29
CA THR A 181 18.26 -7.24 19.65
C THR A 181 18.44 -6.04 20.55
N VAL A 182 19.22 -5.06 20.06
CA VAL A 182 19.50 -3.85 20.82
C VAL A 182 18.42 -2.81 20.50
N PRO A 183 17.62 -2.35 21.48
CA PRO A 183 16.67 -1.29 21.26
C PRO A 183 17.39 -0.02 20.80
N ARG A 184 16.74 0.76 19.96
CA ARG A 184 17.25 2.09 19.52
C ARG A 184 17.13 3.08 20.67
N GLY A 185 17.92 2.88 21.72
CA GLY A 185 18.10 3.84 22.79
C GLY A 185 19.00 4.96 22.26
N HIS A 186 18.59 6.19 22.40
CA HIS A 186 19.47 7.31 22.25
C HIS A 186 20.46 7.27 23.44
N ARG A 187 21.63 6.67 23.25
CA ARG A 187 22.78 7.12 24.03
C ARG A 187 23.04 8.57 23.57
N ARG A 188 22.22 9.49 24.10
CA ARG A 188 22.64 10.89 24.12
C ARG A 188 23.98 10.92 24.86
N PRO A 189 24.98 11.64 24.34
CA PRO A 189 26.15 11.94 25.14
C PRO A 189 25.62 12.45 26.48
N GLN A 190 26.10 11.84 27.55
CA GLN A 190 25.63 12.04 28.92
C GLN A 190 25.70 13.52 29.24
N ARG A 191 24.60 14.25 29.00
CA ARG A 191 24.37 15.54 29.60
C ARG A 191 23.96 15.23 31.03
N ASP A 192 24.83 15.64 31.96
CA ASP A 192 24.68 15.62 33.41
C ASP A 192 23.42 14.93 33.96
N GLY A 193 23.56 13.71 34.48
CA GLY A 193 22.61 13.08 35.39
C GLY A 193 21.55 12.13 34.79
N ALA A 194 21.58 11.79 33.50
CA ALA A 194 20.70 10.75 32.96
C ALA A 194 21.23 9.35 33.34
N ALA A 195 20.41 8.57 34.06
CA ALA A 195 20.72 7.17 34.36
C ALA A 195 20.94 6.38 33.05
N PRO A 196 21.91 5.42 33.06
CA PRO A 196 22.11 4.49 31.94
C PRO A 196 20.79 3.79 31.61
N ASP A 197 20.52 3.59 30.31
CA ASP A 197 19.33 2.84 29.87
C ASP A 197 19.58 1.34 30.18
N ALA A 198 19.06 0.88 31.31
CA ALA A 198 19.25 -0.47 31.79
C ALA A 198 18.82 -1.54 30.76
N THR A 199 17.90 -1.22 29.86
CA THR A 199 17.44 -2.15 28.81
C THR A 199 18.48 -2.32 27.72
N VAL A 200 19.16 -1.25 27.34
CA VAL A 200 20.24 -1.26 26.35
C VAL A 200 21.47 -1.97 26.92
N ASP A 201 21.84 -1.67 28.15
CA ASP A 201 22.98 -2.31 28.81
C ASP A 201 22.73 -3.83 29.01
N ALA A 202 21.50 -4.23 29.37
CA ALA A 202 21.13 -5.65 29.46
C ALA A 202 21.22 -6.36 28.10
N ALA A 203 20.83 -5.71 27.00
CA ALA A 203 20.92 -6.28 25.66
C ALA A 203 22.38 -6.50 25.23
N PHE A 204 23.30 -5.59 25.57
CA PHE A 204 24.72 -5.78 25.31
C PHE A 204 25.35 -6.85 26.19
N ALA A 205 24.95 -6.95 27.46
CA ALA A 205 25.37 -8.02 28.33
C ALA A 205 24.93 -9.40 27.83
N GLU A 206 23.68 -9.50 27.34
CA GLU A 206 23.16 -10.73 26.70
C GLU A 206 23.97 -11.06 25.42
N ALA A 207 24.24 -10.07 24.58
CA ALA A 207 25.05 -10.26 23.38
C ALA A 207 26.42 -10.80 23.72
N LEU A 208 27.10 -10.22 24.71
CA LEU A 208 28.42 -10.67 25.17
C LEU A 208 28.38 -12.10 25.72
N ALA A 209 27.36 -12.46 26.50
CA ALA A 209 27.19 -13.81 26.99
C ALA A 209 27.07 -14.83 25.87
N ARG A 210 26.27 -14.52 24.84
CA ARG A 210 26.10 -15.39 23.67
C ARG A 210 27.35 -15.47 22.79
N ILE A 211 28.08 -14.34 22.61
CA ILE A 211 29.39 -14.33 21.95
C ILE A 211 30.36 -15.23 22.68
N THR A 212 30.44 -15.12 24.00
CA THR A 212 31.29 -15.94 24.84
C THR A 212 30.93 -17.43 24.71
N GLN A 213 29.63 -17.75 24.72
CA GLN A 213 29.16 -19.12 24.53
C GLN A 213 29.55 -19.67 23.15
N ALA A 214 29.38 -18.87 22.11
CA ALA A 214 29.75 -19.23 20.72
C ALA A 214 31.26 -19.47 20.60
N ASN A 215 32.08 -18.76 21.39
CA ASN A 215 33.53 -18.89 21.43
C ASN A 215 34.01 -19.95 22.45
N GLY A 216 33.22 -21.01 22.70
CA GLY A 216 33.62 -22.09 23.56
C GLY A 216 33.67 -21.76 25.08
N GLY A 217 32.98 -20.70 25.52
CA GLY A 217 32.93 -20.25 26.91
C GLY A 217 34.00 -19.22 27.29
N ALA A 218 34.85 -18.82 26.34
CA ALA A 218 35.87 -17.79 26.54
C ALA A 218 35.48 -16.48 25.84
N VAL A 219 35.73 -15.33 26.48
CA VAL A 219 35.58 -14.03 25.80
C VAL A 219 36.67 -13.93 24.72
N PRO A 220 36.31 -13.64 23.47
CA PRO A 220 37.28 -13.57 22.36
C PRO A 220 38.26 -12.42 22.57
N ARG A 221 39.52 -12.66 22.23
CA ARG A 221 40.58 -11.61 22.29
C ARG A 221 40.41 -10.57 21.22
N ILE A 222 39.95 -10.98 20.00
CA ILE A 222 39.68 -10.08 18.89
C ILE A 222 38.26 -10.37 18.41
N LEU A 223 37.37 -9.40 18.56
CA LEU A 223 35.99 -9.41 18.10
C LEU A 223 35.82 -8.44 16.94
N LEU A 224 35.34 -8.93 15.81
CA LEU A 224 35.02 -8.12 14.64
C LEU A 224 33.52 -7.77 14.60
N LEU A 225 33.20 -6.50 14.51
CA LEU A 225 31.86 -6.02 14.20
C LEU A 225 31.81 -5.61 12.72
N ALA A 226 31.02 -6.34 11.96
CA ALA A 226 30.81 -6.10 10.54
C ALA A 226 29.38 -5.61 10.27
N PRO A 227 29.19 -4.47 9.58
CA PRO A 227 27.86 -4.01 9.22
C PRO A 227 27.26 -4.85 8.09
N ALA A 228 25.94 -5.06 8.12
CA ALA A 228 25.20 -5.43 6.95
C ALA A 228 24.73 -4.13 6.27
N GLY A 229 25.37 -3.81 5.13
CA GLY A 229 25.10 -2.63 4.32
C GLY A 229 25.94 -1.39 4.65
N ALA A 230 26.06 -0.49 3.66
CA ALA A 230 26.93 0.67 3.70
C ALA A 230 26.48 1.77 4.68
N THR A 231 25.19 1.83 5.01
CA THR A 231 24.59 2.92 5.79
C THR A 231 24.46 2.63 7.29
N ALA A 232 24.95 1.51 7.73
CA ALA A 232 24.82 1.11 9.11
C ALA A 232 25.94 1.75 9.95
N ASN A 233 25.60 2.83 10.63
CA ASN A 233 26.45 3.39 11.67
C ASN A 233 26.35 2.52 12.94
N HIS A 234 27.44 1.94 13.35
CA HIS A 234 27.49 0.98 14.45
C HIS A 234 28.34 1.43 15.63
N ALA A 235 28.73 2.69 15.66
CA ALA A 235 29.54 3.21 16.75
C ALA A 235 28.87 3.04 18.11
N SER A 236 27.55 3.20 18.19
CA SER A 236 26.78 2.92 19.40
C SER A 236 26.85 1.45 19.81
N VAL A 237 26.93 0.53 18.83
CA VAL A 237 27.12 -0.91 19.11
C VAL A 237 28.52 -1.19 19.59
N LEU A 238 29.55 -0.61 18.95
CA LEU A 238 30.93 -0.72 19.40
C LEU A 238 31.07 -0.26 20.85
N LEU A 239 30.60 0.95 21.16
CA LEU A 239 30.66 1.51 22.51
C LEU A 239 29.85 0.68 23.52
N GLY A 240 28.72 0.12 23.13
CA GLY A 240 27.92 -0.77 23.98
C GLY A 240 28.63 -2.07 24.30
N VAL A 241 29.25 -2.70 23.31
CA VAL A 241 29.98 -3.97 23.48
C VAL A 241 31.23 -3.78 24.35
N ILE A 242 32.05 -2.75 24.10
CA ILE A 242 33.23 -2.50 24.96
C ILE A 242 32.84 -2.12 26.38
N GLY A 243 31.73 -1.36 26.55
CA GLY A 243 31.18 -1.07 27.85
C GLY A 243 30.75 -2.37 28.61
N ALA A 244 30.04 -3.27 27.94
CA ALA A 244 29.65 -4.54 28.52
C ALA A 244 30.85 -5.42 28.88
N ILE A 245 31.92 -5.39 28.07
CA ILE A 245 33.16 -6.11 28.39
C ILE A 245 33.82 -5.51 29.65
N ALA A 246 33.90 -4.18 29.73
CA ALA A 246 34.50 -3.47 30.86
C ALA A 246 33.77 -3.77 32.20
N THR A 247 32.43 -3.93 32.18
CA THR A 247 31.67 -4.31 33.38
C THR A 247 32.08 -5.71 33.93
N THR A 248 32.70 -6.54 33.10
CA THR A 248 33.24 -7.84 33.55
C THR A 248 34.62 -7.75 34.23
N GLY A 249 35.17 -6.54 34.40
CA GLY A 249 36.50 -6.29 34.94
C GLY A 249 37.64 -6.55 33.96
N ARG A 250 37.36 -6.68 32.65
CA ARG A 250 38.36 -6.85 31.59
C ARG A 250 38.67 -5.51 30.91
N ARG A 251 39.93 -5.31 30.58
CA ARG A 251 40.30 -4.14 29.79
C ARG A 251 39.85 -4.33 28.34
N ALA A 252 38.89 -3.51 27.92
CA ALA A 252 38.36 -3.51 26.54
C ALA A 252 38.94 -2.36 25.74
N LEU A 253 39.34 -2.63 24.49
CA LEU A 253 39.77 -1.62 23.52
C LEU A 253 38.82 -1.65 22.31
N GLY A 254 38.05 -0.60 22.11
CA GLY A 254 37.27 -0.39 20.89
C GLY A 254 38.13 0.30 19.83
N VAL A 255 38.10 -0.24 18.64
CA VAL A 255 38.81 0.34 17.48
C VAL A 255 37.77 0.63 16.42
N ASP A 256 37.57 1.92 16.15
CA ASP A 256 36.74 2.35 15.05
C ASP A 256 37.58 2.49 13.77
N ALA A 257 37.39 1.55 12.86
CA ALA A 257 38.00 1.62 11.54
C ALA A 257 36.97 2.05 10.48
N GLY A 258 35.86 2.63 10.90
CA GLY A 258 34.85 3.20 10.02
C GLY A 258 35.25 4.54 9.44
N ALA A 259 34.67 4.97 8.34
CA ALA A 259 34.72 6.34 7.91
C ALA A 259 34.00 7.22 8.94
N ALA A 260 34.64 8.33 9.36
CA ALA A 260 33.96 9.31 10.20
C ALA A 260 32.72 9.85 9.44
N THR A 261 31.54 9.40 9.83
CA THR A 261 30.30 9.96 9.31
C THR A 261 29.77 10.96 10.32
N ASP A 262 29.38 12.15 9.85
CA ASP A 262 28.84 13.25 10.69
C ASP A 262 27.56 12.85 11.47
N ASP A 263 26.96 11.72 11.14
CA ASP A 263 25.70 11.24 11.73
C ASP A 263 25.89 10.53 13.09
N ASP A 264 27.12 10.30 13.56
CA ASP A 264 27.34 9.58 14.82
C ASP A 264 27.67 10.51 15.99
N ALA A 265 26.59 11.00 16.61
CA ALA A 265 26.69 11.80 17.82
C ALA A 265 27.48 11.09 18.96
N ALA A 266 27.55 9.75 18.97
CA ALA A 266 28.25 9.00 19.97
C ALA A 266 29.78 9.08 19.82
N LEU A 267 30.27 9.26 18.60
CA LEU A 267 31.70 9.42 18.30
C LEU A 267 32.08 10.85 17.98
N ALA A 268 31.14 11.80 17.92
CA ALA A 268 31.43 13.21 17.61
C ALA A 268 32.49 13.82 18.50
N GLN A 269 32.61 13.41 19.77
CA GLN A 269 33.65 13.85 20.69
C GLN A 269 35.07 13.41 20.30
N PHE A 270 35.18 12.40 19.42
CA PHE A 270 36.48 11.91 18.93
C PHE A 270 36.75 12.36 17.50
N ALA A 271 35.84 13.11 16.88
CA ALA A 271 36.02 13.63 15.54
C ALA A 271 37.23 14.62 15.49
N GLY A 272 38.01 14.52 14.44
CA GLY A 272 39.18 15.38 14.27
C GLY A 272 40.38 15.07 15.18
N THR A 273 40.38 13.93 15.89
CA THR A 273 41.50 13.47 16.70
C THR A 273 42.37 12.47 15.94
N GLU A 274 43.67 12.44 16.21
CA GLU A 274 44.54 11.36 15.74
C GLU A 274 44.04 10.00 16.19
N GLY A 275 44.19 8.98 15.33
CA GLY A 275 43.62 7.67 15.54
C GLY A 275 44.33 6.56 14.78
N LEU A 276 43.55 5.61 14.29
CA LEU A 276 44.05 4.42 13.60
C LEU A 276 44.88 4.76 12.35
N ALA A 277 44.46 5.78 11.57
CA ALA A 277 45.13 6.17 10.34
C ALA A 277 46.56 6.68 10.61
N GLU A 278 46.73 7.51 11.63
CA GLU A 278 48.04 8.04 12.05
C GLU A 278 48.93 6.93 12.63
N LEU A 279 48.31 5.95 13.33
CA LEU A 279 49.04 4.81 13.87
C LEU A 279 49.59 3.89 12.76
N PHE A 280 48.82 3.69 11.67
CA PHE A 280 49.29 2.94 10.48
C PHE A 280 50.38 3.66 9.72
N ASN A 281 50.37 5.00 9.71
CA ASN A 281 51.40 5.81 9.09
C ASN A 281 52.64 6.00 9.97
N GLU A 282 52.67 5.38 11.15
CA GLU A 282 53.75 5.47 12.13
C GLU A 282 54.05 6.91 12.58
N SER A 283 53.08 7.84 12.41
CA SER A 283 53.22 9.25 12.77
C SER A 283 52.92 9.53 14.24
N THR A 284 52.38 8.54 14.97
CA THR A 284 51.93 8.67 16.37
C THR A 284 52.14 7.35 17.13
N THR A 285 52.00 7.39 18.44
CA THR A 285 52.08 6.21 19.30
C THR A 285 50.70 5.74 19.75
N LEU A 286 50.57 4.43 20.09
CA LEU A 286 49.33 3.89 20.62
C LEU A 286 48.80 4.64 21.86
N ALA A 287 49.71 5.12 22.72
CA ALA A 287 49.35 5.85 23.93
C ALA A 287 48.70 7.22 23.61
N GLU A 288 49.11 7.86 22.53
CA GLU A 288 48.59 9.18 22.11
C GLU A 288 47.21 9.09 21.47
N VAL A 289 46.95 8.02 20.72
CA VAL A 289 45.65 7.82 20.04
C VAL A 289 44.59 7.11 20.91
N THR A 290 45.02 6.52 22.04
CA THR A 290 44.09 5.81 22.94
C THR A 290 43.40 6.81 23.87
N ARG A 291 42.07 6.78 23.89
CA ARG A 291 41.22 7.59 24.76
C ARG A 291 40.50 6.72 25.76
N SER A 292 40.32 7.19 26.99
CA SER A 292 39.43 6.56 27.96
C SER A 292 37.99 7.01 27.73
N LEU A 293 37.05 6.10 27.82
CA LEU A 293 35.61 6.45 27.82
C LEU A 293 35.21 6.89 29.23
N GLU A 294 34.56 8.05 29.34
CA GLU A 294 34.09 8.57 30.63
C GLU A 294 33.21 7.57 31.35
N GLY A 295 33.49 7.34 32.62
CA GLY A 295 32.72 6.40 33.47
C GLY A 295 32.97 4.93 33.20
N SER A 296 34.03 4.56 32.44
CA SER A 296 34.35 3.17 32.10
C SER A 296 35.86 2.94 32.04
N GLU A 297 36.34 1.74 32.34
CA GLU A 297 37.71 1.32 32.10
C GLU A 297 37.95 0.95 30.61
N ALA A 298 36.99 1.17 29.74
CA ALA A 298 37.12 0.89 28.32
C ALA A 298 37.97 1.96 27.64
N LEU A 299 38.80 1.49 26.74
CA LEU A 299 39.68 2.33 25.89
C LEU A 299 39.09 2.39 24.47
N PHE A 300 39.36 3.49 23.79
CA PHE A 300 38.88 3.72 22.44
C PHE A 300 39.95 4.33 21.54
N VAL A 301 40.01 3.89 20.29
CA VAL A 301 40.82 4.45 19.21
C VAL A 301 39.90 4.80 18.05
N SER A 302 39.90 6.08 17.66
CA SER A 302 39.11 6.58 16.53
C SER A 302 39.72 6.19 15.19
N ALA A 303 38.99 6.38 14.10
CA ALA A 303 39.51 6.15 12.74
C ALA A 303 40.73 7.03 12.37
N GLY A 304 40.82 8.25 12.96
CA GLY A 304 41.86 9.23 12.65
C GLY A 304 41.43 10.27 11.64
N VAL A 305 42.35 11.20 11.32
CA VAL A 305 42.08 12.33 10.42
C VAL A 305 42.82 12.16 9.09
N ALA A 306 43.91 11.40 9.04
CA ALA A 306 44.71 11.24 7.84
C ALA A 306 43.89 10.59 6.73
N ALA A 307 43.77 11.24 5.60
CA ALA A 307 43.22 10.70 4.38
C ALA A 307 44.13 9.60 3.83
N THR A 308 43.97 8.38 4.34
CA THR A 308 44.72 7.25 3.80
C THR A 308 43.97 6.68 2.60
N THR A 309 44.63 6.68 1.46
CA THR A 309 44.15 6.11 0.21
C THR A 309 44.57 4.66 0.02
N GLU A 310 45.45 4.16 0.86
CA GLU A 310 46.00 2.80 0.74
C GLU A 310 45.52 1.88 1.83
N VAL A 311 45.24 0.64 1.42
CA VAL A 311 44.91 -0.46 2.35
C VAL A 311 46.17 -0.72 3.21
N ALA A 312 45.97 -0.88 4.51
CA ALA A 312 47.07 -1.21 5.41
C ALA A 312 47.77 -2.50 4.95
N ALA A 313 49.10 -2.45 4.90
CA ALA A 313 49.86 -3.65 4.63
C ALA A 313 49.66 -4.68 5.75
N GLU A 314 49.54 -5.96 5.41
CA GLU A 314 49.27 -7.05 6.38
C GLU A 314 50.32 -7.05 7.50
N LYS A 315 51.58 -6.74 7.19
CA LYS A 315 52.68 -6.69 8.17
C LYS A 315 52.45 -5.57 9.20
N THR A 316 51.98 -4.40 8.75
CA THR A 316 51.68 -3.25 9.62
C THR A 316 50.46 -3.57 10.51
N LEU A 317 49.39 -4.17 9.94
CA LEU A 317 48.21 -4.59 10.70
C LEU A 317 48.62 -5.55 11.82
N ARG A 318 49.42 -6.56 11.52
CA ARG A 318 49.90 -7.52 12.54
C ARG A 318 50.64 -6.85 13.68
N SER A 319 51.51 -5.86 13.36
CA SER A 319 52.24 -5.07 14.36
C SER A 319 51.26 -4.27 15.24
N VAL A 320 50.28 -3.59 14.62
CA VAL A 320 49.29 -2.77 15.33
C VAL A 320 48.39 -3.65 16.22
N LEU A 321 47.90 -4.78 15.71
CA LEU A 321 47.09 -5.73 16.49
C LEU A 321 47.88 -6.28 17.70
N THR A 322 49.18 -6.57 17.53
CA THR A 322 50.02 -7.04 18.65
C THR A 322 50.12 -5.96 19.72
N ARG A 323 50.26 -4.69 19.35
CA ARG A 323 50.24 -3.57 20.31
C ARG A 323 48.89 -3.43 21.01
N PHE A 324 47.78 -3.60 20.29
CA PHE A 324 46.43 -3.56 20.88
C PHE A 324 46.22 -4.68 21.94
N ILE A 325 46.58 -5.92 21.59
CA ILE A 325 46.49 -7.08 22.50
C ILE A 325 47.40 -6.94 23.71
N SER A 326 48.52 -6.23 23.62
CA SER A 326 49.39 -5.96 24.79
C SER A 326 48.78 -4.94 25.75
N ARG A 327 47.86 -4.07 25.27
CA ARG A 327 47.24 -3.00 26.04
C ARG A 327 45.86 -3.39 26.64
N ALA A 328 45.13 -4.30 25.98
CA ALA A 328 43.78 -4.70 26.36
C ALA A 328 43.64 -6.24 26.37
N ASP A 329 42.72 -6.72 27.19
CA ASP A 329 42.40 -8.14 27.23
C ASP A 329 41.48 -8.56 26.09
N VAL A 330 40.67 -7.62 25.58
CA VAL A 330 39.75 -7.79 24.46
C VAL A 330 39.85 -6.57 23.52
N VAL A 331 40.02 -6.82 22.25
CA VAL A 331 39.97 -5.83 21.19
C VAL A 331 38.69 -6.01 20.37
N VAL A 332 37.87 -4.99 20.30
CA VAL A 332 36.66 -4.97 19.48
C VAL A 332 36.88 -4.02 18.31
N THR A 333 36.93 -4.55 17.12
CA THR A 333 37.19 -3.75 15.91
C THR A 333 35.89 -3.63 15.11
N GLN A 334 35.52 -2.41 14.83
CA GLN A 334 34.43 -2.10 13.88
C GLN A 334 35.05 -1.72 12.53
N VAL A 335 34.51 -2.32 11.45
CA VAL A 335 34.94 -2.05 10.09
C VAL A 335 33.72 -1.70 9.26
N THR A 336 33.80 -0.70 8.39
CA THR A 336 32.74 -0.40 7.41
C THR A 336 33.16 -0.88 6.03
N SER A 337 32.18 -1.16 5.17
CA SER A 337 32.43 -1.58 3.78
C SER A 337 33.15 -0.51 2.94
N GLU A 338 33.07 0.75 3.34
CA GLU A 338 33.63 1.90 2.63
C GLU A 338 35.05 2.27 3.07
N ASN A 339 35.52 1.72 4.19
CA ASN A 339 36.86 2.05 4.69
C ASN A 339 37.93 1.35 3.87
N ARG A 340 38.83 2.16 3.31
CA ARG A 340 39.98 1.66 2.53
C ARG A 340 41.17 1.25 3.40
N LEU A 341 41.28 1.81 4.60
CA LEU A 341 42.41 1.55 5.50
C LEU A 341 42.37 0.13 6.07
N LEU A 342 41.20 -0.28 6.57
CA LEU A 342 40.98 -1.58 7.17
C LEU A 342 39.65 -2.14 6.67
N ASN A 343 39.67 -3.26 5.99
CA ASN A 343 38.51 -3.93 5.46
C ASN A 343 38.29 -5.31 6.09
N ILE A 344 37.10 -5.86 5.95
CA ILE A 344 36.72 -7.15 6.51
C ILE A 344 37.69 -8.28 6.10
N PRO A 345 38.03 -8.49 4.82
CA PRO A 345 38.96 -9.53 4.41
C PRO A 345 40.33 -9.45 5.06
N LEU A 346 40.80 -8.25 5.37
CA LEU A 346 42.12 -8.03 5.97
C LEU A 346 42.15 -8.40 7.47
N ILE A 347 41.10 -8.08 8.20
CA ILE A 347 41.04 -8.29 9.66
C ILE A 347 40.43 -9.63 10.05
N ALA A 348 39.52 -10.20 9.24
CA ALA A 348 38.80 -11.44 9.55
C ALA A 348 39.72 -12.62 9.93
N PRO A 349 40.90 -12.80 9.30
CA PRO A 349 41.83 -13.88 9.70
C PRO A 349 42.38 -13.78 11.12
N TYR A 350 42.29 -12.59 11.74
CA TYR A 350 42.77 -12.33 13.10
C TYR A 350 41.63 -12.36 14.14
N ALA A 351 40.39 -12.25 13.70
CA ALA A 351 39.22 -12.26 14.58
C ALA A 351 38.86 -13.68 15.03
N GLU A 352 38.67 -13.89 16.31
CA GLU A 352 38.17 -15.16 16.87
C GLU A 352 36.66 -15.28 16.62
N VAL A 353 35.95 -14.18 16.69
CA VAL A 353 34.52 -14.09 16.44
C VAL A 353 34.21 -12.86 15.57
N ALA A 354 33.37 -13.04 14.56
CA ALA A 354 32.79 -11.95 13.78
C ALA A 354 31.29 -11.86 14.05
N VAL A 355 30.81 -10.68 14.33
CA VAL A 355 29.39 -10.37 14.56
C VAL A 355 28.89 -9.45 13.48
N VAL A 356 27.86 -9.89 12.75
CA VAL A 356 27.19 -9.06 11.76
C VAL A 356 26.14 -8.21 12.46
N VAL A 357 26.20 -6.92 12.26
CA VAL A 357 25.27 -5.94 12.83
C VAL A 357 24.27 -5.52 11.75
N VAL A 358 23.00 -5.86 11.98
CA VAL A 358 21.90 -5.60 11.06
C VAL A 358 21.03 -4.48 11.61
N ARG A 359 20.69 -3.49 10.79
CA ARG A 359 19.80 -2.40 11.19
C ARG A 359 18.35 -2.74 10.83
N TYR A 360 17.48 -2.71 11.85
CA TYR A 360 16.05 -2.90 11.68
C TYR A 360 15.46 -1.96 10.64
N ASN A 361 14.69 -2.49 9.70
CA ASN A 361 13.96 -1.78 8.63
C ASN A 361 14.83 -0.96 7.64
N HIS A 362 16.15 -1.15 7.65
CA HIS A 362 17.08 -0.51 6.72
C HIS A 362 17.92 -1.51 5.93
N SER A 363 18.34 -2.59 6.54
CA SER A 363 19.07 -3.65 5.84
C SER A 363 18.11 -4.53 5.04
N SER A 364 18.50 -4.92 3.83
CA SER A 364 17.74 -5.78 2.93
C SER A 364 18.37 -7.17 2.81
N GLU A 365 17.63 -8.12 2.26
CA GLU A 365 18.13 -9.48 1.98
C GLU A 365 19.28 -9.50 0.96
N ALA A 366 19.46 -8.41 0.21
CA ALA A 366 20.48 -8.29 -0.83
C ALA A 366 21.81 -7.74 -0.31
N GLU A 367 21.85 -7.21 0.92
CA GLU A 367 23.07 -6.71 1.58
C GLU A 367 23.75 -7.83 2.40
#